data_97951aedb71e1d1e6bc109aec75cd63d
#
_entry.id   97951aedb71e1d1e6bc109aec75cd63d
#
_cell.length_a   1.000
_cell.length_b   1.000
_cell.length_c   1.000
_cell.angle_alpha   90.00
_cell.angle_beta   90.00
_cell.angle_gamma   90.00
#
_symmetry.space_group_name_H-M   'P 1'
#
loop_
_entity.id
_entity.type
_entity.pdbx_description
1 polymer ?
#
loop_
_entity_poly.entity_id
_entity_poly.type
_entity_poly.pdbx_seq_one_letter_code
_entity_poly.pdbx_strand_id
1 'polypeptide(L)'
;VSVAEAADRYVELVRARTLTGALSPATAEVYARDVATLVELAGERVVLDDLTGADVDAILLAFARRPDGRSSPGSARQGEWAGQSPSSQARFRRSISALFKHAALAGWVQVNPMTVSTVTSRQRGGLRAERRALTREQAQGLIGAARGLEEAPAEAGKRRDQRTGLRDAVIVLLLATVGPRVSELVRANVEDFFTNDGVRYWRIFGKGGRTRDVPLPDDVGRVLQAYLVRGRPEMAGAGGEKALLLSWRGRRLARGDVQAVIDRVQRRVDPDQRRSVTPHGLRHTTATHLLADAVDMDAVRRVLGHSDLSTLGRYRDELPGELEVAMRSHPLLRGRP
;
A
#
# COMPACT_ATOMS: atom_id res chain seq x y z
N VAL A 1 16.70 5.27 34.03
CA VAL A 1 16.90 5.53 32.61
C VAL A 1 15.94 6.65 32.24
N SER A 2 16.43 7.73 31.60
CA SER A 2 15.54 8.79 31.08
C SER A 2 14.76 8.33 29.85
N VAL A 3 13.68 9.05 29.51
CA VAL A 3 12.91 8.76 28.30
C VAL A 3 13.78 8.87 27.04
N ALA A 4 14.67 9.88 26.96
CA ALA A 4 15.59 10.05 25.84
C ALA A 4 16.58 8.87 25.73
N GLU A 5 17.21 8.50 26.84
CA GLU A 5 18.17 7.38 26.86
C GLU A 5 17.50 6.04 26.50
N ALA A 6 16.31 5.77 27.01
CA ALA A 6 15.53 4.59 26.65
C ALA A 6 15.14 4.58 25.16
N ALA A 7 14.79 5.76 24.62
CA ALA A 7 14.48 5.95 23.21
C ALA A 7 15.68 5.58 22.33
N ASP A 8 16.87 6.11 22.64
CA ASP A 8 18.08 5.86 21.87
C ASP A 8 18.44 4.37 21.88
N ARG A 9 18.49 3.75 23.06
CA ARG A 9 18.75 2.31 23.22
C ARG A 9 17.75 1.45 22.43
N TYR A 10 16.48 1.82 22.47
CA TYR A 10 15.43 1.08 21.74
C TYR A 10 15.54 1.24 20.23
N VAL A 11 15.86 2.45 19.74
CA VAL A 11 16.07 2.71 18.31
C VAL A 11 17.27 1.92 17.79
N GLU A 12 18.38 1.85 18.55
CA GLU A 12 19.54 1.01 18.20
C GLU A 12 19.15 -0.46 18.08
N LEU A 13 18.40 -0.99 19.06
CA LEU A 13 17.88 -2.36 19.01
C LEU A 13 17.01 -2.60 17.76
N VAL A 14 16.12 -1.67 17.46
CA VAL A 14 15.22 -1.77 16.29
C VAL A 14 16.03 -1.75 15.00
N ARG A 15 17.07 -0.92 14.91
CA ARG A 15 18.00 -0.87 13.77
C ARG A 15 18.80 -2.17 13.64
N ALA A 16 19.33 -2.71 14.74
CA ALA A 16 20.03 -3.99 14.73
C ALA A 16 19.17 -5.13 14.18
N ARG A 17 17.86 -5.15 14.49
CA ARG A 17 16.91 -6.13 13.93
C ARG A 17 16.72 -6.03 12.41
N THR A 18 17.08 -4.92 11.78
CA THR A 18 17.07 -4.83 10.32
C THR A 18 18.23 -5.58 9.67
N LEU A 19 19.37 -5.68 10.37
CA LEU A 19 20.55 -6.40 9.89
C LEU A 19 20.31 -7.92 9.84
N THR A 20 19.49 -8.44 10.76
CA THR A 20 19.11 -9.86 10.79
C THR A 20 17.91 -10.19 9.90
N GLY A 21 17.32 -9.19 9.23
CA GLY A 21 16.10 -9.38 8.45
C GLY A 21 14.82 -9.56 9.28
N ALA A 22 14.90 -9.54 10.62
CA ALA A 22 13.74 -9.66 11.51
C ALA A 22 12.79 -8.47 11.42
N LEU A 23 13.30 -7.31 10.99
CA LEU A 23 12.51 -6.09 10.79
C LEU A 23 12.87 -5.45 9.46
N SER A 24 11.88 -4.82 8.78
CA SER A 24 12.20 -4.05 7.57
C SER A 24 12.78 -2.68 7.93
N PRO A 25 13.74 -2.13 7.14
CA PRO A 25 14.25 -0.77 7.35
C PRO A 25 13.15 0.28 7.45
N ALA A 26 12.14 0.20 6.58
CA ALA A 26 11.00 1.13 6.61
C ALA A 26 10.20 1.04 7.92
N THR A 27 10.10 -0.14 8.53
CA THR A 27 9.45 -0.30 9.84
C THR A 27 10.31 0.27 10.95
N ALA A 28 11.63 0.09 10.89
CA ALA A 28 12.56 0.68 11.85
C ALA A 28 12.48 2.21 11.87
N GLU A 29 12.41 2.84 10.69
CA GLU A 29 12.24 4.29 10.57
C GLU A 29 10.90 4.79 11.14
N VAL A 30 9.84 3.99 11.04
CA VAL A 30 8.55 4.32 11.68
C VAL A 30 8.68 4.28 13.20
N TYR A 31 9.31 3.25 13.76
CA TYR A 31 9.57 3.16 15.21
C TYR A 31 10.45 4.32 15.70
N ALA A 32 11.55 4.61 15.01
CA ALA A 32 12.44 5.70 15.37
C ALA A 32 11.70 7.05 15.43
N ARG A 33 10.88 7.35 14.42
CA ARG A 33 10.08 8.58 14.38
C ARG A 33 9.05 8.65 15.51
N ASP A 34 8.34 7.55 15.74
CA ASP A 34 7.31 7.52 16.78
C ASP A 34 7.92 7.64 18.17
N VAL A 35 9.08 7.01 18.41
CA VAL A 35 9.82 7.10 19.67
C VAL A 35 10.40 8.51 19.88
N ALA A 36 10.94 9.15 18.84
CA ALA A 36 11.36 10.55 18.92
C ALA A 36 10.18 11.48 19.31
N THR A 37 8.99 11.22 18.75
CA THR A 37 7.78 11.96 19.13
C THR A 37 7.38 11.71 20.59
N LEU A 38 7.60 10.50 21.12
CA LEU A 38 7.39 10.22 22.55
C LEU A 38 8.33 11.09 23.40
N VAL A 39 9.61 11.18 23.06
CA VAL A 39 10.61 12.01 23.79
C VAL A 39 10.17 13.48 23.81
N GLU A 40 9.73 14.02 22.66
CA GLU A 40 9.23 15.39 22.57
C GLU A 40 8.02 15.65 23.49
N LEU A 41 7.08 14.67 23.58
CA LEU A 41 5.83 14.83 24.32
C LEU A 41 5.99 14.52 25.82
N ALA A 42 6.82 13.60 26.18
CA ALA A 42 7.06 13.20 27.58
C ALA A 42 8.09 14.10 28.28
N GLY A 43 9.06 14.63 27.51
CA GLY A 43 10.21 15.35 28.01
C GLY A 43 11.46 14.46 28.09
N GLU A 44 12.58 14.97 27.57
CA GLU A 44 13.84 14.22 27.43
C GLU A 44 14.39 13.68 28.75
N ARG A 45 14.27 14.47 29.83
CA ARG A 45 14.87 14.21 31.15
C ARG A 45 13.95 13.46 32.11
N VAL A 46 12.70 13.23 31.73
CA VAL A 46 11.76 12.47 32.57
C VAL A 46 12.28 11.05 32.74
N VAL A 47 12.22 10.50 33.93
CA VAL A 47 12.56 9.12 34.21
C VAL A 47 11.47 8.20 33.62
N LEU A 48 11.87 7.22 32.84
CA LEU A 48 10.91 6.36 32.13
C LEU A 48 10.01 5.58 33.08
N ASP A 49 10.55 5.17 34.25
CA ASP A 49 9.84 4.39 35.28
C ASP A 49 8.83 5.24 36.06
N ASP A 50 8.97 6.57 36.04
CA ASP A 50 8.03 7.49 36.70
C ASP A 50 6.77 7.75 35.86
N LEU A 51 6.76 7.34 34.58
CA LEU A 51 5.61 7.52 33.72
C LEU A 51 4.47 6.58 34.12
N THR A 52 3.36 7.17 34.55
CA THR A 52 2.15 6.45 34.90
C THR A 52 1.27 6.17 33.66
N GLY A 53 0.23 5.36 33.83
CA GLY A 53 -0.78 5.17 32.77
C GLY A 53 -1.50 6.46 32.37
N ALA A 54 -1.70 7.36 33.32
CA ALA A 54 -2.31 8.68 33.07
C ALA A 54 -1.38 9.58 32.24
N ASP A 55 -0.05 9.55 32.49
CA ASP A 55 0.92 10.28 31.68
C ASP A 55 0.96 9.75 30.25
N VAL A 56 0.93 8.43 30.09
CA VAL A 56 0.86 7.79 28.77
C VAL A 56 -0.43 8.19 28.04
N ASP A 57 -1.57 8.23 28.74
CA ASP A 57 -2.83 8.68 28.16
C ASP A 57 -2.77 10.17 27.74
N ALA A 58 -2.14 11.03 28.56
CA ALA A 58 -1.91 12.43 28.21
C ALA A 58 -1.03 12.57 26.94
N ILE A 59 0.04 11.80 26.83
CA ILE A 59 0.93 11.75 25.65
C ILE A 59 0.15 11.30 24.41
N LEU A 60 -0.66 10.25 24.51
CA LEU A 60 -1.48 9.76 23.39
C LEU A 60 -2.50 10.80 22.93
N LEU A 61 -3.12 11.52 23.86
CA LEU A 61 -4.05 12.61 23.54
C LEU A 61 -3.33 13.82 22.94
N ALA A 62 -2.14 14.16 23.46
CA ALA A 62 -1.32 15.23 22.89
C ALA A 62 -0.91 14.89 21.45
N PHE A 63 -0.51 13.65 21.17
CA PHE A 63 -0.24 13.19 19.81
C PHE A 63 -1.47 13.29 18.91
N ALA A 64 -2.65 12.90 19.41
CA ALA A 64 -3.88 12.95 18.63
C ALA A 64 -4.24 14.39 18.20
N ARG A 65 -3.88 15.38 19.00
CA ARG A 65 -4.13 16.81 18.72
C ARG A 65 -3.10 17.45 17.80
N ARG A 66 -1.96 16.81 17.54
CA ARG A 66 -0.92 17.38 16.63
C ARG A 66 -1.47 17.51 15.21
N PRO A 67 -1.16 18.59 14.49
CA PRO A 67 -1.52 18.75 13.09
C PRO A 67 -0.97 17.59 12.26
N ASP A 68 -1.75 17.06 11.31
CA ASP A 68 -1.22 16.13 10.31
C ASP A 68 -0.43 16.93 9.26
N GLY A 69 0.89 16.89 9.31
CA GLY A 69 1.78 17.59 8.37
C GLY A 69 1.64 17.17 6.90
N ARG A 70 0.69 16.25 6.59
CA ARG A 70 0.35 15.84 5.22
C ARG A 70 -0.86 16.58 4.66
N SER A 71 -1.57 17.33 5.49
CA SER A 71 -2.73 18.12 5.06
C SER A 71 -2.21 19.42 4.44
N SER A 72 -2.39 19.58 3.12
CA SER A 72 -2.16 20.86 2.45
C SER A 72 -3.08 21.93 3.06
N PRO A 73 -2.61 23.19 3.23
CA PRO A 73 -3.40 24.27 3.86
C PRO A 73 -4.76 24.59 3.23
N GLY A 74 -5.14 23.94 2.13
CA GLY A 74 -6.42 24.15 1.43
C GLY A 74 -7.38 22.97 1.44
N SER A 75 -7.05 21.83 2.06
CA SER A 75 -7.87 20.61 2.02
C SER A 75 -8.74 20.36 3.26
N ALA A 76 -8.65 21.19 4.28
CA ALA A 76 -9.52 21.11 5.44
C ALA A 76 -10.90 21.66 5.05
N ARG A 77 -11.91 20.80 4.95
CA ARG A 77 -13.32 21.20 4.99
C ARG A 77 -13.53 21.92 6.31
N GLN A 78 -14.09 23.13 6.24
CA GLN A 78 -14.44 23.92 7.43
C GLN A 78 -15.23 23.05 8.41
N GLY A 79 -14.64 22.78 9.60
CA GLY A 79 -15.28 22.02 10.68
C GLY A 79 -14.70 20.64 11.01
N GLU A 80 -13.75 20.08 10.24
CA GLU A 80 -13.08 18.83 10.63
C GLU A 80 -11.82 19.10 11.45
N TRP A 81 -11.69 18.42 12.57
CA TRP A 81 -10.51 18.44 13.44
C TRP A 81 -9.23 18.14 12.66
N ALA A 82 -8.31 19.10 12.63
CA ALA A 82 -7.01 19.00 11.95
C ALA A 82 -5.98 18.10 12.67
N GLY A 83 -6.42 17.18 13.53
CA GLY A 83 -5.56 16.29 14.33
C GLY A 83 -5.10 15.04 13.57
N GLN A 84 -4.25 14.24 14.24
CA GLN A 84 -3.74 12.99 13.68
C GLN A 84 -4.87 11.98 13.36
N SER A 85 -4.77 11.33 12.22
CA SER A 85 -5.77 10.32 11.82
C SER A 85 -5.84 9.15 12.83
N PRO A 86 -7.00 8.47 12.99
CA PRO A 86 -7.12 7.30 13.87
C PRO A 86 -6.10 6.20 13.57
N SER A 87 -5.73 6.02 12.31
CA SER A 87 -4.68 5.06 11.91
C SER A 87 -3.29 5.49 12.37
N SER A 88 -2.99 6.81 12.34
CA SER A 88 -1.73 7.36 12.88
C SER A 88 -1.68 7.22 14.40
N GLN A 89 -2.78 7.48 15.09
CA GLN A 89 -2.91 7.30 16.54
C GLN A 89 -2.70 5.83 16.95
N ALA A 90 -3.36 4.90 16.27
CA ALA A 90 -3.19 3.46 16.51
C ALA A 90 -1.77 2.98 16.23
N ARG A 91 -1.11 3.52 15.20
CA ARG A 91 0.30 3.24 14.88
C ARG A 91 1.20 3.74 15.99
N PHE A 92 1.06 5.00 16.40
CA PHE A 92 1.85 5.62 17.46
C PHE A 92 1.71 4.83 18.78
N ARG A 93 0.47 4.54 19.21
CA ARG A 93 0.22 3.69 20.39
C ARG A 93 0.94 2.34 20.30
N ARG A 94 0.93 1.70 19.13
CA ARG A 94 1.60 0.41 18.92
C ARG A 94 3.12 0.53 19.06
N SER A 95 3.71 1.59 18.53
CA SER A 95 5.14 1.84 18.62
C SER A 95 5.58 2.07 20.07
N ILE A 96 4.84 2.88 20.84
CA ILE A 96 5.10 3.13 22.26
C ILE A 96 4.90 1.85 23.08
N SER A 97 3.84 1.10 22.82
CA SER A 97 3.59 -0.18 23.51
C SER A 97 4.74 -1.17 23.31
N ALA A 98 5.33 -1.20 22.11
CA ALA A 98 6.49 -2.06 21.85
C ALA A 98 7.74 -1.60 22.60
N LEU A 99 7.97 -0.29 22.73
CA LEU A 99 9.06 0.27 23.56
C LEU A 99 8.86 -0.11 25.04
N PHE A 100 7.70 0.18 25.63
CA PHE A 100 7.47 -0.12 27.06
C PHE A 100 7.46 -1.62 27.35
N LYS A 101 6.99 -2.46 26.41
CA LYS A 101 7.12 -3.92 26.52
C LYS A 101 8.60 -4.33 26.59
N HIS A 102 9.43 -3.75 25.74
CA HIS A 102 10.87 -4.00 25.80
C HIS A 102 11.49 -3.46 27.07
N ALA A 103 11.14 -2.24 27.48
CA ALA A 103 11.64 -1.60 28.69
C ALA A 103 11.35 -2.43 29.96
N ALA A 104 10.16 -3.02 30.06
CA ALA A 104 9.82 -3.94 31.15
C ALA A 104 10.67 -5.23 31.12
N LEU A 105 10.88 -5.81 29.94
CA LEU A 105 11.73 -7.00 29.78
C LEU A 105 13.22 -6.70 30.08
N ALA A 106 13.68 -5.49 29.79
CA ALA A 106 15.05 -5.05 30.02
C ALA A 106 15.27 -4.48 31.42
N GLY A 107 14.25 -4.45 32.29
CA GLY A 107 14.33 -3.90 33.63
C GLY A 107 14.49 -2.38 33.72
N TRP A 108 14.08 -1.65 32.65
CA TRP A 108 14.10 -0.19 32.63
C TRP A 108 12.89 0.43 33.31
N VAL A 109 11.80 -0.33 33.41
CA VAL A 109 10.58 0.01 34.14
C VAL A 109 10.12 -1.18 34.97
N GLN A 110 9.62 -0.92 36.17
CA GLN A 110 9.07 -1.95 37.05
C GLN A 110 7.68 -2.42 36.59
N VAL A 111 6.86 -1.47 36.16
CA VAL A 111 5.52 -1.74 35.66
C VAL A 111 5.34 -1.09 34.29
N ASN A 112 4.82 -1.84 33.34
CA ASN A 112 4.53 -1.28 32.01
C ASN A 112 3.29 -0.37 32.09
N PRO A 113 3.42 0.96 31.94
CA PRO A 113 2.29 1.90 32.08
C PRO A 113 1.22 1.72 30.99
N MET A 114 1.57 1.09 29.87
CA MET A 114 0.61 0.79 28.81
C MET A 114 -0.47 -0.23 29.20
N THR A 115 -0.24 -1.00 30.27
CA THR A 115 -1.23 -1.99 30.76
C THR A 115 -2.43 -1.34 31.40
N VAL A 116 -2.28 -0.14 31.95
CA VAL A 116 -3.35 0.63 32.63
C VAL A 116 -3.82 1.83 31.80
N SER A 117 -3.21 2.08 30.65
CA SER A 117 -3.63 3.12 29.70
C SER A 117 -5.02 2.81 29.11
N THR A 118 -5.91 3.77 29.15
CA THR A 118 -7.32 3.66 28.72
C THR A 118 -7.60 4.25 27.35
N VAL A 119 -6.71 5.13 26.85
CA VAL A 119 -6.88 5.80 25.56
C VAL A 119 -6.70 4.81 24.44
N THR A 120 -7.78 4.47 23.75
CA THR A 120 -7.77 3.62 22.55
C THR A 120 -8.26 4.42 21.35
N SER A 121 -7.57 4.30 20.22
CA SER A 121 -8.06 4.84 18.96
C SER A 121 -9.08 3.87 18.36
N ARG A 122 -10.37 4.20 18.41
CA ARG A 122 -11.39 3.47 17.64
C ARG A 122 -11.27 3.90 16.18
N GLN A 123 -10.85 2.98 15.31
CA GLN A 123 -11.17 3.12 13.90
C GLN A 123 -12.69 2.95 13.76
N ARG A 124 -13.42 4.06 13.52
CA ARG A 124 -14.78 3.96 13.01
C ARG A 124 -14.69 3.24 11.67
N GLY A 125 -15.37 2.09 11.58
CA GLY A 125 -15.38 1.26 10.40
C GLY A 125 -15.80 2.05 9.16
N GLY A 126 -15.05 1.91 8.11
CA GLY A 126 -15.27 2.50 6.80
C GLY A 126 -13.92 2.78 6.14
N LEU A 127 -13.67 2.17 4.98
CA LEU A 127 -12.53 2.56 4.16
C LEU A 127 -12.77 3.98 3.64
N ARG A 128 -11.72 4.82 3.64
CA ARG A 128 -11.76 6.11 2.92
C ARG A 128 -12.23 5.84 1.49
N ALA A 129 -13.04 6.75 0.94
CA ALA A 129 -13.59 6.62 -0.42
C ALA A 129 -12.50 6.22 -1.45
N GLU A 130 -11.31 6.80 -1.35
CA GLU A 130 -10.15 6.53 -2.23
C GLU A 130 -9.56 5.12 -2.08
N ARG A 131 -9.89 4.39 -1.02
CA ARG A 131 -9.42 3.02 -0.76
C ARG A 131 -10.48 1.96 -1.03
N ARG A 132 -11.73 2.36 -1.30
CA ARG A 132 -12.79 1.42 -1.69
C ARG A 132 -12.50 0.91 -3.10
N ALA A 133 -12.93 -0.33 -3.37
CA ALA A 133 -12.88 -0.88 -4.71
C ALA A 133 -13.62 0.04 -5.70
N LEU A 134 -13.11 0.14 -6.91
CA LEU A 134 -13.85 0.72 -8.02
C LEU A 134 -15.02 -0.20 -8.39
N THR A 135 -16.12 0.35 -8.88
CA THR A 135 -17.15 -0.46 -9.51
C THR A 135 -16.61 -1.12 -10.79
N ARG A 136 -17.32 -2.08 -11.35
CA ARG A 136 -16.91 -2.75 -12.60
C ARG A 136 -16.75 -1.75 -13.73
N GLU A 137 -17.70 -0.83 -13.88
CA GLU A 137 -17.71 0.21 -14.91
C GLU A 137 -16.52 1.17 -14.71
N GLN A 138 -16.27 1.62 -13.49
CA GLN A 138 -15.14 2.50 -13.16
C GLN A 138 -13.78 1.83 -13.44
N ALA A 139 -13.66 0.55 -13.09
CA ALA A 139 -12.46 -0.23 -13.35
C ALA A 139 -12.24 -0.45 -14.86
N GLN A 140 -13.31 -0.77 -15.59
CA GLN A 140 -13.29 -0.93 -17.05
C GLN A 140 -12.96 0.38 -17.76
N GLY A 141 -13.52 1.50 -17.32
CA GLY A 141 -13.20 2.84 -17.85
C GLY A 141 -11.71 3.17 -17.68
N LEU A 142 -11.13 2.88 -16.48
CA LEU A 142 -9.71 3.10 -16.24
C LEU A 142 -8.81 2.17 -17.09
N ILE A 143 -9.17 0.89 -17.21
CA ILE A 143 -8.46 -0.07 -18.07
C ILE A 143 -8.55 0.34 -19.53
N GLY A 144 -9.73 0.77 -20.01
CA GLY A 144 -9.94 1.27 -21.37
C GLY A 144 -9.08 2.51 -21.65
N ALA A 145 -9.06 3.47 -20.74
CA ALA A 145 -8.22 4.67 -20.86
C ALA A 145 -6.71 4.32 -20.90
N ALA A 146 -6.29 3.30 -20.14
CA ALA A 146 -4.91 2.83 -20.18
C ALA A 146 -4.57 2.13 -21.52
N ARG A 147 -5.49 1.28 -22.04
CA ARG A 147 -5.33 0.63 -23.35
C ARG A 147 -5.24 1.65 -24.49
N GLY A 148 -6.07 2.68 -24.46
CA GLY A 148 -6.05 3.75 -25.47
C GLY A 148 -4.71 4.51 -25.54
N LEU A 149 -3.86 4.40 -24.53
CA LEU A 149 -2.50 4.95 -24.58
C LEU A 149 -1.53 4.14 -25.48
N GLU A 150 -1.83 2.86 -25.73
CA GLU A 150 -1.05 2.04 -26.68
C GLU A 150 -1.33 2.44 -28.12
N GLU A 151 -2.61 2.76 -28.41
CA GLU A 151 -3.13 3.10 -29.73
C GLU A 151 -2.91 4.59 -30.07
N ALA A 152 -2.51 5.39 -29.08
CA ALA A 152 -2.26 6.80 -29.29
C ALA A 152 -1.16 6.99 -30.36
N PRO A 153 -1.32 7.99 -31.26
CA PRO A 153 -0.32 8.31 -32.28
C PRO A 153 1.06 8.44 -31.66
N ALA A 154 2.08 8.01 -32.41
CA ALA A 154 3.46 8.16 -31.98
C ALA A 154 3.68 9.56 -31.43
N GLU A 155 4.26 9.65 -30.24
CA GLU A 155 4.47 10.92 -29.52
C GLU A 155 5.61 11.75 -30.18
N ALA A 156 5.75 11.60 -31.51
CA ALA A 156 6.67 12.36 -32.31
C ALA A 156 6.40 13.86 -32.15
N GLY A 157 7.41 14.63 -31.81
CA GLY A 157 7.28 16.06 -31.53
C GLY A 157 6.99 16.41 -30.05
N LYS A 158 6.58 15.47 -29.21
CA LYS A 158 6.49 15.71 -27.77
C LYS A 158 7.88 15.71 -27.10
N ARG A 159 8.01 16.49 -26.05
CA ARG A 159 9.21 16.44 -25.20
C ARG A 159 9.38 15.06 -24.57
N ARG A 160 10.61 14.66 -24.28
CA ARG A 160 10.96 13.34 -23.70
C ARG A 160 10.19 13.06 -22.40
N ASP A 161 10.01 14.06 -21.56
CA ASP A 161 9.26 13.96 -20.31
C ASP A 161 7.75 13.75 -20.50
N GLN A 162 7.23 13.97 -21.71
CA GLN A 162 5.83 13.76 -22.09
C GLN A 162 5.58 12.43 -22.81
N ARG A 163 6.63 11.71 -23.25
CA ARG A 163 6.53 10.43 -23.94
C ARG A 163 6.39 9.26 -22.98
N THR A 164 5.41 9.31 -22.09
CA THR A 164 5.26 8.33 -21.01
C THR A 164 4.02 7.43 -21.17
N GLY A 165 3.29 7.55 -22.26
CA GLY A 165 1.99 6.89 -22.47
C GLY A 165 2.04 5.38 -22.27
N LEU A 166 2.92 4.68 -22.99
CA LEU A 166 3.06 3.21 -22.87
C LEU A 166 3.48 2.76 -21.46
N ARG A 167 4.38 3.49 -20.80
CA ARG A 167 4.75 3.20 -19.41
C ARG A 167 3.56 3.36 -18.48
N ASP A 168 2.83 4.45 -18.62
CA ASP A 168 1.68 4.78 -17.78
C ASP A 168 0.56 3.74 -17.98
N ALA A 169 0.36 3.26 -19.21
CA ALA A 169 -0.53 2.14 -19.52
C ALA A 169 -0.14 0.87 -18.77
N VAL A 170 1.14 0.45 -18.87
CA VAL A 170 1.65 -0.75 -18.17
C VAL A 170 1.46 -0.64 -16.66
N ILE A 171 1.74 0.52 -16.06
CA ILE A 171 1.57 0.74 -14.62
C ILE A 171 0.12 0.52 -14.20
N VAL A 172 -0.82 1.15 -14.89
CA VAL A 172 -2.26 1.06 -14.54
C VAL A 172 -2.79 -0.34 -14.79
N LEU A 173 -2.45 -0.96 -15.92
CA LEU A 173 -2.90 -2.31 -16.25
C LEU A 173 -2.37 -3.34 -15.24
N LEU A 174 -1.10 -3.31 -14.89
CA LEU A 174 -0.55 -4.23 -13.88
C LEU A 174 -1.20 -4.02 -12.52
N LEU A 175 -1.43 -2.78 -12.10
CA LEU A 175 -2.10 -2.48 -10.82
C LEU A 175 -3.56 -2.94 -10.80
N ALA A 176 -4.30 -2.77 -11.90
CA ALA A 176 -5.72 -3.07 -11.99
C ALA A 176 -6.02 -4.55 -12.24
N THR A 177 -5.10 -5.33 -12.83
CA THR A 177 -5.34 -6.75 -13.19
C THR A 177 -4.58 -7.73 -12.30
N VAL A 178 -3.31 -7.46 -12.00
CA VAL A 178 -2.45 -8.31 -11.15
C VAL A 178 -2.53 -7.89 -9.68
N GLY A 179 -2.77 -6.61 -9.43
CA GLY A 179 -2.90 -6.05 -8.09
C GLY A 179 -1.62 -6.13 -7.24
N PRO A 180 -0.41 -5.88 -7.77
CA PRO A 180 0.81 -5.92 -6.98
C PRO A 180 0.83 -4.84 -5.90
N ARG A 181 1.68 -5.01 -4.88
CA ARG A 181 2.01 -3.86 -4.02
C ARG A 181 2.81 -2.84 -4.83
N VAL A 182 2.60 -1.54 -4.57
CA VAL A 182 3.34 -0.48 -5.28
C VAL A 182 4.86 -0.66 -5.18
N SER A 183 5.35 -1.18 -4.05
CA SER A 183 6.78 -1.48 -3.86
C SER A 183 7.27 -2.68 -4.70
N GLU A 184 6.42 -3.66 -4.98
CA GLU A 184 6.72 -4.77 -5.87
C GLU A 184 6.79 -4.26 -7.32
N LEU A 185 5.82 -3.43 -7.72
CA LEU A 185 5.76 -2.85 -9.06
C LEU A 185 7.00 -1.99 -9.39
N VAL A 186 7.38 -1.05 -8.52
CA VAL A 186 8.52 -0.15 -8.80
C VAL A 186 9.88 -0.85 -8.71
N ARG A 187 9.96 -1.98 -7.99
CA ARG A 187 11.18 -2.80 -7.91
C ARG A 187 11.33 -3.78 -9.05
N ALA A 188 10.28 -4.02 -9.84
CA ALA A 188 10.33 -4.94 -10.96
C ALA A 188 11.45 -4.57 -11.96
N ASN A 189 12.13 -5.60 -12.43
CA ASN A 189 13.11 -5.53 -13.50
C ASN A 189 12.52 -6.11 -14.79
N VAL A 190 13.16 -5.85 -15.91
CA VAL A 190 12.77 -6.44 -17.21
C VAL A 190 12.88 -7.96 -17.16
N GLU A 191 13.92 -8.48 -16.53
CA GLU A 191 14.23 -9.91 -16.38
C GLU A 191 13.24 -10.68 -15.51
N ASP A 192 12.39 -9.99 -14.74
CA ASP A 192 11.36 -10.63 -13.92
C ASP A 192 10.15 -11.10 -14.77
N PHE A 193 10.11 -10.70 -16.04
CA PHE A 193 9.05 -11.05 -16.99
C PHE A 193 9.56 -12.09 -17.99
N PHE A 194 8.93 -13.24 -18.01
CA PHE A 194 9.34 -14.38 -18.85
C PHE A 194 8.12 -15.03 -19.50
N THR A 195 8.36 -15.86 -20.51
CA THR A 195 7.34 -16.63 -21.20
C THR A 195 7.58 -18.11 -20.92
N ASN A 196 6.53 -18.84 -20.56
CA ASN A 196 6.52 -20.28 -20.42
C ASN A 196 5.27 -20.83 -21.11
N ASP A 197 5.44 -21.81 -21.99
CA ASP A 197 4.37 -22.43 -22.78
C ASP A 197 3.43 -21.43 -23.47
N GLY A 198 3.99 -20.35 -24.03
CA GLY A 198 3.24 -19.30 -24.71
C GLY A 198 2.57 -18.27 -23.77
N VAL A 199 2.52 -18.53 -22.49
CA VAL A 199 1.95 -17.62 -21.49
C VAL A 199 3.04 -16.75 -20.90
N ARG A 200 2.78 -15.45 -20.82
CA ARG A 200 3.70 -14.50 -20.18
C ARG A 200 3.45 -14.44 -18.68
N TYR A 201 4.52 -14.52 -17.90
CA TYR A 201 4.51 -14.46 -16.44
C TYR A 201 5.30 -13.27 -15.92
N TRP A 202 4.92 -12.80 -14.75
CA TRP A 202 5.71 -11.90 -13.93
C TRP A 202 6.11 -12.59 -12.62
N ARG A 203 7.42 -12.71 -12.39
CA ARG A 203 7.99 -13.16 -11.12
C ARG A 203 8.04 -12.01 -10.15
N ILE A 204 7.23 -12.06 -9.11
CA ILE A 204 7.08 -11.01 -8.12
C ILE A 204 7.82 -11.39 -6.84
N PHE A 205 8.78 -10.57 -6.45
CA PHE A 205 9.54 -10.73 -5.22
C PHE A 205 8.83 -10.00 -4.06
N GLY A 206 8.28 -10.75 -3.13
CA GLY A 206 7.53 -10.27 -1.99
C GLY A 206 8.39 -10.06 -0.74
N LYS A 207 7.72 -9.71 0.36
CA LYS A 207 8.35 -9.55 1.69
C LYS A 207 8.85 -10.91 2.21
N GLY A 208 10.05 -10.94 2.82
CA GLY A 208 10.61 -12.14 3.45
C GLY A 208 11.12 -13.18 2.44
N GLY A 209 11.58 -12.76 1.25
CA GLY A 209 12.15 -13.64 0.24
C GLY A 209 11.14 -14.53 -0.50
N ARG A 210 9.84 -14.38 -0.23
CA ARG A 210 8.80 -15.14 -0.93
C ARG A 210 8.66 -14.64 -2.36
N THR A 211 8.67 -15.56 -3.32
CA THR A 211 8.42 -15.26 -4.72
C THR A 211 7.10 -15.87 -5.18
N ARG A 212 6.49 -15.28 -6.21
CA ARG A 212 5.35 -15.84 -6.90
C ARG A 212 5.42 -15.50 -8.39
N ASP A 213 5.07 -16.46 -9.21
CA ASP A 213 4.95 -16.28 -10.66
C ASP A 213 3.46 -16.12 -10.98
N VAL A 214 3.10 -14.96 -11.54
CA VAL A 214 1.72 -14.61 -11.86
C VAL A 214 1.57 -14.52 -13.37
N PRO A 215 0.66 -15.31 -13.98
CA PRO A 215 0.39 -15.19 -15.41
C PRO A 215 -0.25 -13.83 -15.71
N LEU A 216 0.19 -13.21 -16.79
CA LEU A 216 -0.38 -11.94 -17.25
C LEU A 216 -1.50 -12.20 -18.25
N PRO A 217 -2.62 -11.47 -18.16
CA PRO A 217 -3.60 -11.46 -19.25
C PRO A 217 -2.95 -11.03 -20.57
N ASP A 218 -3.40 -11.61 -21.69
CA ASP A 218 -2.78 -11.40 -23.00
C ASP A 218 -2.68 -9.93 -23.39
N ASP A 219 -3.75 -9.16 -23.14
CA ASP A 219 -3.77 -7.71 -23.38
C ASP A 219 -2.68 -6.97 -22.59
N VAL A 220 -2.47 -7.35 -21.34
CA VAL A 220 -1.42 -6.75 -20.49
C VAL A 220 -0.05 -7.14 -21.01
N GLY A 221 0.12 -8.41 -21.41
CA GLY A 221 1.34 -8.90 -22.05
C GLY A 221 1.68 -8.15 -23.34
N ARG A 222 0.67 -7.83 -24.16
CA ARG A 222 0.82 -7.07 -25.42
C ARG A 222 1.27 -5.63 -25.14
N VAL A 223 0.60 -4.91 -24.24
CA VAL A 223 0.98 -3.53 -23.89
C VAL A 223 2.36 -3.48 -23.24
N LEU A 224 2.69 -4.46 -22.40
CA LEU A 224 4.02 -4.59 -21.81
C LEU A 224 5.09 -4.76 -22.91
N GLN A 225 4.84 -5.62 -23.90
CA GLN A 225 5.75 -5.80 -25.03
C GLN A 225 5.93 -4.51 -25.83
N ALA A 226 4.83 -3.80 -26.11
CA ALA A 226 4.87 -2.52 -26.79
C ALA A 226 5.72 -1.48 -26.01
N TYR A 227 5.58 -1.46 -24.69
CA TYR A 227 6.40 -0.61 -23.83
C TYR A 227 7.88 -1.00 -23.87
N LEU A 228 8.20 -2.28 -23.78
CA LEU A 228 9.60 -2.76 -23.81
C LEU A 228 10.30 -2.44 -25.12
N VAL A 229 9.59 -2.56 -26.25
CA VAL A 229 10.16 -2.36 -27.60
C VAL A 229 10.16 -0.89 -28.00
N ARG A 230 9.11 -0.13 -27.72
CA ARG A 230 8.93 1.26 -28.20
C ARG A 230 9.13 2.30 -27.12
N GLY A 231 8.46 2.15 -25.96
CA GLY A 231 8.42 3.21 -24.95
C GLY A 231 9.64 3.26 -24.05
N ARG A 232 10.09 2.10 -23.57
CA ARG A 232 11.20 2.02 -22.62
C ARG A 232 12.55 2.47 -23.22
N PRO A 233 12.91 2.11 -24.45
CA PRO A 233 14.17 2.58 -25.07
C PRO A 233 14.24 4.10 -25.17
N GLU A 234 13.15 4.78 -25.43
CA GLU A 234 13.11 6.25 -25.49
C GLU A 234 13.43 6.92 -24.12
N MET A 235 13.15 6.22 -23.02
CA MET A 235 13.44 6.68 -21.67
C MET A 235 14.80 6.22 -21.16
N ALA A 236 15.30 5.08 -21.65
CA ALA A 236 16.54 4.49 -21.20
C ALA A 236 17.72 5.41 -21.55
N GLY A 237 18.60 5.64 -20.57
CA GLY A 237 19.90 6.23 -20.80
C GLY A 237 20.92 5.17 -21.21
N ALA A 238 22.15 5.58 -21.52
CA ALA A 238 23.25 4.68 -21.88
C ALA A 238 23.70 3.70 -20.76
N GLY A 239 23.15 3.83 -19.55
CA GLY A 239 23.64 3.15 -18.34
C GLY A 239 23.09 1.76 -18.06
N GLY A 240 22.34 1.12 -18.96
CA GLY A 240 21.89 -0.29 -18.78
C GLY A 240 20.99 -0.51 -17.57
N GLU A 241 20.13 0.45 -17.17
CA GLU A 241 19.20 0.29 -16.05
C GLU A 241 18.30 -0.93 -16.25
N LYS A 242 18.29 -1.86 -15.29
CA LYS A 242 17.49 -3.10 -15.34
C LYS A 242 16.02 -2.87 -14.98
N ALA A 243 15.69 -1.74 -14.34
CA ALA A 243 14.33 -1.46 -13.92
C ALA A 243 13.34 -1.58 -15.08
N LEU A 244 12.21 -2.24 -14.82
CA LEU A 244 11.10 -2.26 -15.78
C LEU A 244 10.62 -0.84 -16.06
N LEU A 245 10.25 -0.11 -15.01
CA LEU A 245 9.63 1.21 -15.09
C LEU A 245 10.66 2.31 -14.90
N LEU A 246 10.79 3.16 -15.92
CA LEU A 246 11.73 4.26 -15.92
C LEU A 246 11.02 5.61 -15.78
N SER A 247 11.64 6.52 -15.05
CA SER A 247 11.31 7.94 -15.12
C SER A 247 11.77 8.52 -16.47
N TRP A 248 11.30 9.70 -16.82
CA TRP A 248 11.78 10.41 -18.03
C TRP A 248 13.29 10.71 -18.03
N ARG A 249 13.93 10.63 -16.84
CA ARG A 249 15.39 10.79 -16.68
C ARG A 249 16.17 9.49 -16.87
N GLY A 250 15.51 8.39 -17.25
CA GLY A 250 16.16 7.09 -17.43
C GLY A 250 16.49 6.34 -16.14
N ARG A 251 16.02 6.80 -14.98
CA ARG A 251 16.20 6.16 -13.67
C ARG A 251 14.95 5.36 -13.30
N ARG A 252 15.12 4.36 -12.44
CA ARG A 252 13.99 3.62 -11.86
C ARG A 252 12.92 4.57 -11.33
N LEU A 253 11.66 4.29 -11.65
CA LEU A 253 10.52 5.08 -11.19
C LEU A 253 10.39 5.00 -9.66
N ALA A 254 10.19 6.14 -9.01
CA ALA A 254 10.02 6.17 -7.57
C ALA A 254 8.57 5.79 -7.17
N ARG A 255 8.42 5.24 -5.97
CA ARG A 255 7.11 4.85 -5.44
C ARG A 255 6.12 6.03 -5.38
N GLY A 256 6.62 7.24 -5.07
CA GLY A 256 5.80 8.45 -4.97
C GLY A 256 5.19 8.87 -6.32
N ASP A 257 5.83 8.51 -7.44
CA ASP A 257 5.39 8.94 -8.77
C ASP A 257 4.20 8.13 -9.30
N VAL A 258 3.94 6.94 -8.73
CA VAL A 258 2.89 6.03 -9.23
C VAL A 258 1.50 6.64 -9.09
N GLN A 259 1.23 7.38 -8.02
CA GLN A 259 -0.07 8.06 -7.85
C GLN A 259 -0.30 9.10 -8.96
N ALA A 260 0.71 9.89 -9.28
CA ALA A 260 0.61 10.89 -10.34
C ALA A 260 0.36 10.26 -11.72
N VAL A 261 0.87 9.03 -11.96
CA VAL A 261 0.56 8.25 -13.17
C VAL A 261 -0.91 7.84 -13.18
N ILE A 262 -1.41 7.26 -12.08
CA ILE A 262 -2.83 6.88 -11.98
C ILE A 262 -3.73 8.09 -12.24
N ASP A 263 -3.45 9.23 -11.60
CA ASP A 263 -4.23 10.46 -11.75
C ASP A 263 -4.20 10.99 -13.20
N ARG A 264 -3.06 10.82 -13.90
CA ARG A 264 -2.93 11.20 -15.31
C ARG A 264 -3.81 10.34 -16.22
N VAL A 265 -3.83 9.04 -16.02
CA VAL A 265 -4.67 8.12 -16.79
C VAL A 265 -6.15 8.33 -16.44
N GLN A 266 -6.47 8.53 -15.16
CA GLN A 266 -7.82 8.86 -14.70
C GLN A 266 -8.42 10.10 -15.40
N ARG A 267 -7.61 11.10 -15.70
CA ARG A 267 -8.11 12.29 -16.43
C ARG A 267 -8.60 11.99 -17.86
N ARG A 268 -8.27 10.82 -18.41
CA ARG A 268 -8.75 10.34 -19.72
C ARG A 268 -10.03 9.52 -19.63
N VAL A 269 -10.42 9.11 -18.42
CA VAL A 269 -11.70 8.42 -18.18
C VAL A 269 -12.82 9.43 -18.27
N ASP A 270 -13.99 9.00 -18.76
CA ASP A 270 -15.21 9.79 -18.76
C ASP A 270 -15.46 10.41 -17.38
N PRO A 271 -15.75 11.72 -17.29
CA PRO A 271 -15.98 12.41 -16.02
C PRO A 271 -16.99 11.70 -15.11
N ASP A 272 -18.07 11.12 -15.66
CA ASP A 272 -19.12 10.45 -14.91
C ASP A 272 -18.65 9.11 -14.29
N GLN A 273 -17.69 8.46 -14.93
CA GLN A 273 -17.07 7.21 -14.44
C GLN A 273 -15.79 7.45 -13.64
N ARG A 274 -15.31 8.69 -13.63
CA ARG A 274 -14.04 9.04 -12.98
C ARG A 274 -14.16 9.00 -11.47
N ARG A 275 -13.27 8.22 -10.85
CA ARG A 275 -13.16 8.17 -9.38
C ARG A 275 -11.71 8.10 -8.96
N SER A 276 -11.31 8.97 -8.03
CA SER A 276 -9.97 8.94 -7.44
C SER A 276 -9.69 7.59 -6.78
N VAL A 277 -8.54 7.01 -7.09
CA VAL A 277 -8.12 5.71 -6.56
C VAL A 277 -6.63 5.71 -6.31
N THR A 278 -6.21 5.02 -5.24
CA THR A 278 -4.80 4.82 -4.91
C THR A 278 -4.29 3.49 -5.45
N PRO A 279 -2.96 3.25 -5.53
CA PRO A 279 -2.40 1.93 -5.87
C PRO A 279 -2.95 0.81 -4.97
N HIS A 280 -3.18 1.12 -3.69
CA HIS A 280 -3.79 0.17 -2.76
C HIS A 280 -5.27 -0.05 -3.07
N GLY A 281 -6.00 1.00 -3.44
CA GLY A 281 -7.38 0.91 -3.91
C GLY A 281 -7.52 0.07 -5.18
N LEU A 282 -6.60 0.17 -6.15
CA LEU A 282 -6.58 -0.69 -7.34
C LEU A 282 -6.33 -2.16 -6.97
N ARG A 283 -5.39 -2.43 -6.07
CA ARG A 283 -5.19 -3.79 -5.56
C ARG A 283 -6.42 -4.34 -4.84
N HIS A 284 -7.12 -3.49 -4.09
CA HIS A 284 -8.40 -3.83 -3.47
C HIS A 284 -9.46 -4.13 -4.53
N THR A 285 -9.53 -3.30 -5.58
CA THR A 285 -10.42 -3.53 -6.74
C THR A 285 -10.17 -4.89 -7.37
N THR A 286 -8.91 -5.25 -7.65
CA THR A 286 -8.54 -6.57 -8.20
C THR A 286 -9.03 -7.70 -7.28
N ALA A 287 -8.76 -7.61 -5.98
CA ALA A 287 -9.19 -8.63 -5.01
C ALA A 287 -10.71 -8.80 -5.00
N THR A 288 -11.43 -7.67 -4.90
CA THR A 288 -12.90 -7.65 -4.80
C THR A 288 -13.54 -8.23 -6.07
N HIS A 289 -13.08 -7.85 -7.27
CA HIS A 289 -13.65 -8.37 -8.50
C HIS A 289 -13.33 -9.84 -8.74
N LEU A 290 -12.11 -10.31 -8.43
CA LEU A 290 -11.78 -11.73 -8.52
C LEU A 290 -12.66 -12.58 -7.58
N LEU A 291 -12.91 -12.12 -6.38
CA LEU A 291 -13.79 -12.81 -5.43
C LEU A 291 -15.26 -12.74 -5.86
N ALA A 292 -15.72 -11.60 -6.40
CA ALA A 292 -17.08 -11.44 -6.92
C ALA A 292 -17.36 -12.35 -8.12
N ASP A 293 -16.36 -12.61 -8.95
CA ASP A 293 -16.45 -13.54 -10.08
C ASP A 293 -16.22 -15.01 -9.67
N ALA A 294 -16.35 -15.32 -8.37
CA ALA A 294 -16.23 -16.65 -7.79
C ALA A 294 -14.88 -17.36 -8.05
N VAL A 295 -13.83 -16.58 -8.26
CA VAL A 295 -12.47 -17.14 -8.33
C VAL A 295 -12.08 -17.71 -6.97
N ASP A 296 -11.50 -18.89 -6.97
CA ASP A 296 -11.06 -19.56 -5.75
C ASP A 296 -10.22 -18.65 -4.85
N MET A 297 -10.55 -18.58 -3.57
CA MET A 297 -9.91 -17.67 -2.61
C MET A 297 -8.41 -17.95 -2.46
N ASP A 298 -7.97 -19.21 -2.57
CA ASP A 298 -6.56 -19.54 -2.51
C ASP A 298 -5.82 -19.09 -3.77
N ALA A 299 -6.46 -19.18 -4.94
CA ALA A 299 -5.93 -18.61 -6.19
C ALA A 299 -5.77 -17.09 -6.06
N VAL A 300 -6.78 -16.36 -5.56
CA VAL A 300 -6.70 -14.92 -5.29
C VAL A 300 -5.58 -14.60 -4.30
N ARG A 301 -5.45 -15.39 -3.22
CA ARG A 301 -4.37 -15.26 -2.24
C ARG A 301 -3.00 -15.41 -2.90
N ARG A 302 -2.82 -16.39 -3.76
CA ARG A 302 -1.56 -16.63 -4.49
C ARG A 302 -1.22 -15.49 -5.43
N VAL A 303 -2.17 -15.02 -6.24
CA VAL A 303 -1.98 -13.87 -7.15
C VAL A 303 -1.55 -12.63 -6.37
N LEU A 304 -2.26 -12.30 -5.31
CA LEU A 304 -1.98 -11.11 -4.52
C LEU A 304 -0.78 -11.25 -3.58
N GLY A 305 -0.35 -12.48 -3.25
CA GLY A 305 0.74 -12.74 -2.30
C GLY A 305 0.38 -12.34 -0.87
N HIS A 306 -0.84 -12.69 -0.43
CA HIS A 306 -1.25 -12.56 0.96
C HIS A 306 -0.74 -13.76 1.76
N SER A 307 -0.10 -13.48 2.90
CA SER A 307 0.39 -14.53 3.81
C SER A 307 -0.74 -15.17 4.62
N ASP A 308 -1.87 -14.46 4.77
CA ASP A 308 -2.98 -14.86 5.62
C ASP A 308 -4.32 -14.62 4.91
N LEU A 309 -5.21 -15.61 5.02
CA LEU A 309 -6.59 -15.55 4.50
C LEU A 309 -7.43 -14.49 5.22
N SER A 310 -7.13 -14.18 6.49
CA SER A 310 -7.82 -13.13 7.24
C SER A 310 -7.76 -11.76 6.57
N THR A 311 -6.72 -11.51 5.78
CA THR A 311 -6.59 -10.30 4.99
C THR A 311 -7.61 -10.25 3.85
N LEU A 312 -8.00 -11.41 3.30
CA LEU A 312 -9.01 -11.51 2.23
C LEU A 312 -10.44 -11.43 2.78
N GLY A 313 -10.66 -11.85 4.03
CA GLY A 313 -11.97 -11.73 4.68
C GLY A 313 -12.53 -10.31 4.64
N ARG A 314 -11.67 -9.30 4.80
CA ARG A 314 -12.07 -7.89 4.71
C ARG A 314 -12.60 -7.47 3.33
N TYR A 315 -12.14 -8.10 2.27
CA TYR A 315 -12.61 -7.83 0.90
C TYR A 315 -13.96 -8.49 0.63
N ARG A 316 -14.19 -9.63 1.27
CA ARG A 316 -15.44 -10.39 1.19
C ARG A 316 -16.58 -9.68 1.92
N ASP A 317 -16.31 -9.09 3.09
CA ASP A 317 -17.30 -8.36 3.88
C ASP A 317 -17.85 -7.10 3.16
N GLU A 318 -17.21 -6.68 2.07
CA GLU A 318 -17.62 -5.52 1.26
C GLU A 318 -18.45 -5.90 0.01
N LEU A 319 -18.64 -7.21 -0.26
CA LEU A 319 -19.47 -7.67 -1.38
C LEU A 319 -20.95 -7.71 -0.95
N PRO A 320 -21.79 -6.78 -1.44
CA PRO A 320 -23.22 -6.83 -1.15
C PRO A 320 -23.83 -8.07 -1.83
N GLY A 321 -24.66 -8.80 -1.11
CA GLY A 321 -25.45 -9.91 -1.66
C GLY A 321 -24.72 -11.26 -1.74
N GLU A 322 -23.48 -11.41 -1.26
CA GLU A 322 -22.77 -12.69 -1.32
C GLU A 322 -23.50 -13.80 -0.55
N LEU A 323 -24.02 -13.49 0.63
CA LEU A 323 -24.82 -14.43 1.44
C LEU A 323 -26.13 -14.79 0.75
N GLU A 324 -26.76 -13.82 0.08
CA GLU A 324 -27.99 -14.04 -0.69
C GLU A 324 -27.74 -14.94 -1.90
N VAL A 325 -26.65 -14.72 -2.63
CA VAL A 325 -26.24 -15.57 -3.76
C VAL A 325 -25.89 -16.98 -3.27
N ALA A 326 -25.13 -17.09 -2.19
CA ALA A 326 -24.78 -18.39 -1.58
C ALA A 326 -26.05 -19.17 -1.15
N MET A 327 -27.01 -18.48 -0.55
CA MET A 327 -28.27 -19.11 -0.12
C MET A 327 -29.16 -19.48 -1.30
N ARG A 328 -29.24 -18.65 -2.36
CA ARG A 328 -29.98 -18.99 -3.59
C ARG A 328 -29.39 -20.19 -4.33
N SER A 329 -28.10 -20.39 -4.22
CA SER A 329 -27.37 -21.50 -4.88
C SER A 329 -27.16 -22.69 -3.94
N HIS A 330 -27.85 -22.75 -2.80
CA HIS A 330 -27.69 -23.80 -1.80
C HIS A 330 -27.96 -25.19 -2.41
N PRO A 331 -27.00 -26.13 -2.35
CA PRO A 331 -27.08 -27.39 -3.11
C PRO A 331 -28.28 -28.28 -2.70
N LEU A 332 -28.73 -28.19 -1.43
CA LEU A 332 -29.85 -28.95 -0.93
C LEU A 332 -31.22 -28.37 -1.34
N LEU A 333 -31.25 -27.12 -1.88
CA LEU A 333 -32.48 -26.48 -2.35
C LEU A 333 -32.64 -26.55 -3.87
N ARG A 334 -31.61 -26.97 -4.59
CA ARG A 334 -31.72 -27.30 -6.01
C ARG A 334 -32.46 -28.66 -6.07
N GLY A 335 -33.77 -28.62 -6.34
CA GLY A 335 -34.53 -29.81 -6.61
C GLY A 335 -33.79 -30.68 -7.62
N ARG A 336 -33.67 -31.98 -7.34
CA ARG A 336 -33.21 -32.95 -8.35
C ARG A 336 -34.12 -32.84 -9.55
N PRO A 337 -33.54 -32.89 -10.79
CA PRO A 337 -34.32 -32.92 -12.00
C PRO A 337 -35.25 -34.17 -12.02
#